data_10a778fdde3d8fcd819f244c302a1d5c
#
_entry.id   10a778fdde3d8fcd819f244c302a1d5c
#
_cell.length_a   1.000
_cell.length_b   1.000
_cell.length_c   1.000
_cell.angle_alpha   90.00
_cell.angle_beta   90.00
_cell.angle_gamma   90.00
#
_symmetry.space_group_name_H-M   'P 1'
#
loop_
_entity.id
_entity.type
_entity.pdbx_description
1 polymer ?
#
loop_
_entity_poly.entity_id
_entity_poly.type
_entity_poly.pdbx_seq_one_letter_code
_entity_poly.pdbx_strand_id
1 'polypeptide(L)'
;MPPTPTPGANHSGLRRQLSLAIPAEAEQIAQATDAVLACLAGLKVEEEKSMAIGLAVQEALANAVTHGCQNDPSKTVQCELSCDESGHILIVVTDPGPGFEFSAAPKPVVQDVYNDHGRGVFLIRQLMDEVSFERGGSIIQMWKY
;
A
#
# COMPACT_ATOMS: atom_id res chain seq x y z
N MET A 1 -21.02 0.86 -15.47
CA MET A 1 -19.79 0.79 -14.69
C MET A 1 -19.76 -0.51 -13.91
N PRO A 2 -18.74 -1.31 -14.14
CA PRO A 2 -18.70 -2.56 -13.40
C PRO A 2 -18.58 -2.28 -11.91
N PRO A 3 -19.13 -3.14 -11.06
CA PRO A 3 -18.97 -2.96 -9.63
C PRO A 3 -17.51 -3.05 -9.26
N THR A 4 -17.06 -2.17 -8.37
CA THR A 4 -15.71 -2.24 -7.86
C THR A 4 -15.57 -3.51 -7.03
N PRO A 5 -14.48 -4.27 -7.20
CA PRO A 5 -14.26 -5.46 -6.39
C PRO A 5 -14.17 -5.09 -4.90
N THR A 6 -14.79 -5.88 -4.09
CA THR A 6 -14.73 -5.69 -2.64
C THR A 6 -13.43 -6.29 -2.12
N PRO A 7 -12.74 -5.63 -1.18
CA PRO A 7 -11.56 -6.24 -0.56
C PRO A 7 -11.89 -7.62 -0.03
N GLY A 8 -11.04 -8.59 -0.34
CA GLY A 8 -11.29 -9.97 0.02
C GLY A 8 -12.20 -10.70 -0.95
N ALA A 9 -12.77 -10.03 -1.94
CA ALA A 9 -13.51 -10.70 -2.99
C ALA A 9 -12.56 -11.59 -3.79
N ASN A 10 -13.11 -12.71 -4.27
CA ASN A 10 -12.32 -13.64 -5.05
C ASN A 10 -12.12 -13.08 -6.46
N HIS A 11 -10.96 -12.52 -6.71
CA HIS A 11 -10.59 -12.02 -8.03
C HIS A 11 -10.08 -13.18 -8.89
N SER A 12 -10.76 -13.43 -9.99
CA SER A 12 -10.39 -14.50 -10.90
C SER A 12 -8.99 -14.24 -11.46
N GLY A 13 -8.12 -15.24 -11.31
CA GLY A 13 -6.77 -15.14 -11.85
C GLY A 13 -5.82 -14.22 -11.10
N LEU A 14 -6.13 -13.88 -9.85
CA LEU A 14 -5.21 -13.06 -9.05
C LEU A 14 -3.91 -13.81 -8.84
N ARG A 15 -2.80 -13.25 -9.33
CA ARG A 15 -1.48 -13.86 -9.27
C ARG A 15 -0.47 -12.89 -8.70
N ARG A 16 0.34 -13.37 -7.77
CA ARG A 16 1.43 -12.58 -7.23
C ARG A 16 2.51 -12.40 -8.28
N GLN A 17 2.92 -11.16 -8.52
CA GLN A 17 3.95 -10.81 -9.48
C GLN A 17 5.26 -10.41 -8.80
N LEU A 18 5.18 -9.92 -7.56
CA LEU A 18 6.34 -9.43 -6.84
C LEU A 18 6.11 -9.60 -5.34
N SER A 19 7.12 -10.03 -4.63
CA SER A 19 7.11 -10.10 -3.17
C SER A 19 8.45 -9.60 -2.66
N LEU A 20 8.40 -8.58 -1.81
CA LEU A 20 9.59 -7.94 -1.25
C LEU A 20 9.52 -7.97 0.26
N ALA A 21 10.67 -8.17 0.89
CA ALA A 21 10.84 -8.01 2.33
C ALA A 21 12.01 -7.05 2.53
N ILE A 22 11.75 -5.90 3.15
CA ILE A 22 12.78 -4.90 3.36
C ILE A 22 12.96 -4.60 4.83
N PRO A 23 14.20 -4.31 5.27
CA PRO A 23 14.41 -3.78 6.61
C PRO A 23 13.66 -2.45 6.77
N ALA A 24 13.22 -2.17 7.99
CA ALA A 24 12.46 -0.95 8.27
C ALA A 24 13.40 0.26 8.35
N GLU A 25 13.95 0.62 7.22
CA GLU A 25 14.87 1.75 7.04
C GLU A 25 14.37 2.63 5.91
N ALA A 26 14.44 3.94 6.10
CA ALA A 26 13.96 4.91 5.12
C ALA A 26 14.64 4.72 3.75
N GLU A 27 15.93 4.37 3.75
CA GLU A 27 16.69 4.20 2.51
C GLU A 27 16.17 3.04 1.65
N GLN A 28 15.50 2.08 2.26
CA GLN A 28 14.98 0.92 1.54
C GLN A 28 13.67 1.22 0.81
N ILE A 29 12.98 2.29 1.17
CA ILE A 29 11.68 2.63 0.59
C ILE A 29 11.81 2.93 -0.89
N ALA A 30 12.81 3.73 -1.29
CA ALA A 30 13.02 4.08 -2.69
C ALA A 30 13.31 2.85 -3.54
N GLN A 31 14.14 1.93 -3.03
CA GLN A 31 14.48 0.69 -3.74
C GLN A 31 13.26 -0.19 -3.94
N ALA A 32 12.44 -0.32 -2.90
CA ALA A 32 11.22 -1.12 -2.98
C ALA A 32 10.23 -0.49 -3.96
N THR A 33 10.07 0.82 -3.91
CA THR A 33 9.20 1.54 -4.84
C THR A 33 9.67 1.35 -6.29
N ASP A 34 10.97 1.45 -6.53
CA ASP A 34 11.54 1.23 -7.86
C ASP A 34 11.27 -0.19 -8.36
N ALA A 35 11.36 -1.18 -7.48
CA ALA A 35 11.07 -2.57 -7.83
C ALA A 35 9.59 -2.74 -8.23
N VAL A 36 8.68 -2.08 -7.51
CA VAL A 36 7.26 -2.08 -7.85
C VAL A 36 7.04 -1.43 -9.22
N LEU A 37 7.65 -0.28 -9.47
CA LEU A 37 7.51 0.41 -10.75
C LEU A 37 8.06 -0.44 -11.90
N ALA A 38 9.19 -1.11 -11.71
CA ALA A 38 9.75 -2.00 -12.72
C ALA A 38 8.81 -3.17 -13.01
N CYS A 39 8.19 -3.73 -11.99
CA CYS A 39 7.22 -4.81 -12.15
C CYS A 39 6.01 -4.33 -12.95
N LEU A 40 5.48 -3.14 -12.63
CA LEU A 40 4.34 -2.57 -13.36
C LEU A 40 4.69 -2.32 -14.82
N ALA A 41 5.89 -1.85 -15.09
CA ALA A 41 6.35 -1.66 -16.47
C ALA A 41 6.40 -2.98 -17.23
N GLY A 42 6.88 -4.04 -16.59
CA GLY A 42 6.88 -5.38 -17.18
C GLY A 42 5.49 -5.91 -17.46
N LEU A 43 4.50 -5.51 -16.67
CA LEU A 43 3.10 -5.86 -16.88
C LEU A 43 2.40 -4.93 -17.86
N LYS A 44 3.11 -3.94 -18.39
CA LYS A 44 2.60 -2.96 -19.36
C LYS A 44 1.43 -2.14 -18.79
N VAL A 45 1.51 -1.82 -17.52
CA VAL A 45 0.54 -0.94 -16.87
C VAL A 45 0.77 0.49 -17.36
N GLU A 46 -0.31 1.21 -17.64
CA GLU A 46 -0.23 2.60 -18.11
C GLU A 46 0.60 3.47 -17.16
N GLU A 47 1.34 4.41 -17.73
CA GLU A 47 2.25 5.25 -16.97
C GLU A 47 1.55 6.02 -15.86
N GLU A 48 0.39 6.63 -16.16
CA GLU A 48 -0.36 7.38 -15.17
C GLU A 48 -0.80 6.50 -14.00
N LYS A 49 -1.29 5.31 -14.32
CA LYS A 49 -1.69 4.32 -13.31
C LYS A 49 -0.49 3.87 -12.48
N SER A 50 0.65 3.61 -13.14
CA SER A 50 1.87 3.21 -12.47
C SER A 50 2.38 4.29 -11.53
N MET A 51 2.31 5.55 -11.92
CA MET A 51 2.73 6.65 -11.07
C MET A 51 1.87 6.75 -9.81
N ALA A 52 0.56 6.61 -9.97
CA ALA A 52 -0.35 6.63 -8.81
C ALA A 52 -0.02 5.50 -7.85
N ILE A 53 0.18 4.29 -8.37
CA ILE A 53 0.54 3.13 -7.55
C ILE A 53 1.87 3.37 -6.86
N GLY A 54 2.87 3.87 -7.58
CA GLY A 54 4.19 4.13 -7.02
C GLY A 54 4.16 5.10 -5.84
N LEU A 55 3.39 6.19 -5.98
CA LEU A 55 3.25 7.15 -4.89
C LEU A 55 2.53 6.54 -3.69
N ALA A 56 1.47 5.76 -3.93
CA ALA A 56 0.74 5.10 -2.86
C ALA A 56 1.62 4.08 -2.12
N VAL A 57 2.43 3.32 -2.87
CA VAL A 57 3.36 2.36 -2.28
C VAL A 57 4.38 3.08 -1.41
N GLN A 58 4.93 4.18 -1.92
CA GLN A 58 5.91 4.95 -1.16
C GLN A 58 5.33 5.43 0.18
N GLU A 59 4.10 5.94 0.17
CA GLU A 59 3.45 6.39 1.38
C GLU A 59 3.13 5.24 2.33
N ALA A 60 2.66 4.11 1.79
CA ALA A 60 2.35 2.95 2.61
C ALA A 60 3.61 2.37 3.27
N LEU A 61 4.72 2.31 2.52
CA LEU A 61 5.98 1.84 3.06
C LEU A 61 6.53 2.81 4.11
N ALA A 62 6.41 4.12 3.88
CA ALA A 62 6.84 5.11 4.86
C ALA A 62 6.06 4.98 6.16
N ASN A 63 4.75 4.78 6.08
CA ASN A 63 3.92 4.55 7.26
C ASN A 63 4.32 3.27 7.99
N ALA A 64 4.56 2.18 7.25
CA ALA A 64 4.96 0.92 7.83
C ALA A 64 6.31 1.01 8.55
N VAL A 65 7.28 1.69 7.93
CA VAL A 65 8.61 1.87 8.53
C VAL A 65 8.54 2.77 9.76
N THR A 66 7.87 3.91 9.64
CA THR A 66 7.87 4.94 10.70
C THR A 66 6.95 4.57 11.85
N HIS A 67 5.71 4.21 11.54
CA HIS A 67 4.68 3.98 12.57
C HIS A 67 4.57 2.51 12.96
N GLY A 68 4.59 1.61 11.98
CA GLY A 68 4.49 0.19 12.25
C GLY A 68 5.73 -0.39 12.91
N CYS A 69 6.89 -0.05 12.40
CA CYS A 69 8.18 -0.57 12.88
C CYS A 69 8.93 0.42 13.76
N GLN A 70 8.46 1.66 13.86
CA GLN A 70 9.11 2.71 14.66
C GLN A 70 10.58 2.91 14.28
N ASN A 71 10.86 2.81 12.98
CA ASN A 71 12.21 2.95 12.42
C ASN A 71 13.22 1.94 12.98
N ASP A 72 12.75 0.77 13.42
CA ASP A 72 13.61 -0.27 13.94
C ASP A 72 14.09 -1.16 12.79
N PRO A 73 15.38 -1.06 12.39
CA PRO A 73 15.87 -1.81 11.23
C PRO A 73 15.94 -3.32 11.44
N SER A 74 15.75 -3.80 12.66
CA SER A 74 15.66 -5.24 12.93
C SER A 74 14.31 -5.81 12.52
N LYS A 75 13.31 -4.94 12.28
CA LYS A 75 11.99 -5.35 11.83
C LYS A 75 11.93 -5.30 10.31
N THR A 76 11.01 -6.07 9.74
CA THR A 76 10.87 -6.22 8.30
C THR A 76 9.48 -5.80 7.86
N VAL A 77 9.42 -5.04 6.76
CA VAL A 77 8.18 -4.68 6.09
C VAL A 77 8.07 -5.54 4.84
N GLN A 78 6.89 -6.09 4.61
CA GLN A 78 6.62 -6.89 3.41
C GLN A 78 5.74 -6.09 2.45
N CYS A 79 6.05 -6.21 1.16
CA CYS A 79 5.27 -5.56 0.10
C CYS A 79 5.05 -6.58 -1.01
N GLU A 80 3.79 -6.80 -1.36
CA GLU A 80 3.43 -7.74 -2.40
C GLU A 80 2.59 -7.06 -3.46
N LEU A 81 2.85 -7.39 -4.72
CA LEU A 81 2.09 -6.92 -5.85
C LEU A 81 1.47 -8.10 -6.56
N SER A 82 0.16 -8.06 -6.76
CA SER A 82 -0.59 -9.07 -7.51
C SER A 82 -1.41 -8.40 -8.60
N CYS A 83 -1.75 -9.17 -9.62
CA CYS A 83 -2.53 -8.68 -10.74
C CYS A 83 -3.55 -9.76 -11.12
N ASP A 84 -4.77 -9.37 -11.46
CA ASP A 84 -5.80 -10.31 -11.89
C ASP A 84 -5.91 -10.33 -13.41
N GLU A 85 -6.80 -11.17 -13.94
CA GLU A 85 -6.98 -11.31 -15.38
C GLU A 85 -7.50 -10.04 -16.06
N SER A 86 -8.15 -9.17 -15.29
CA SER A 86 -8.67 -7.90 -15.81
C SER A 86 -7.65 -6.77 -15.76
N GLY A 87 -6.46 -7.04 -15.25
CA GLY A 87 -5.41 -6.02 -15.14
C GLY A 87 -5.53 -5.17 -13.89
N HIS A 88 -6.37 -5.55 -12.93
CA HIS A 88 -6.45 -4.86 -11.64
C HIS A 88 -5.19 -5.17 -10.83
N ILE A 89 -4.67 -4.17 -10.15
CA ILE A 89 -3.45 -4.30 -9.35
C ILE A 89 -3.80 -4.24 -7.88
N LEU A 90 -3.29 -5.21 -7.13
CA LEU A 90 -3.40 -5.24 -5.67
C LEU A 90 -2.01 -5.09 -5.07
N ILE A 91 -1.86 -4.11 -4.20
CA ILE A 91 -0.65 -3.95 -3.40
C ILE A 91 -1.02 -4.23 -1.95
N VAL A 92 -0.23 -5.06 -1.29
CA VAL A 92 -0.39 -5.37 0.13
C VAL A 92 0.90 -5.03 0.85
N VAL A 93 0.83 -4.16 1.82
CA VAL A 93 1.99 -3.81 2.67
C VAL A 93 1.69 -4.28 4.08
N THR A 94 2.60 -5.06 4.64
CA THR A 94 2.45 -5.66 5.97
C THR A 94 3.63 -5.30 6.83
N ASP A 95 3.37 -4.84 8.06
CA ASP A 95 4.39 -4.62 9.06
C ASP A 95 4.09 -5.47 10.31
N PRO A 96 5.10 -5.72 11.18
CA PRO A 96 4.90 -6.53 12.37
C PRO A 96 4.38 -5.73 13.57
N GLY A 97 4.07 -4.45 13.39
CA GLY A 97 3.67 -3.58 14.48
C GLY A 97 2.29 -3.90 15.01
N PRO A 98 1.89 -3.22 16.10
CA PRO A 98 0.57 -3.45 16.70
C PRO A 98 -0.58 -2.90 15.87
N GLY A 99 -0.27 -2.16 14.82
CA GLY A 99 -1.27 -1.55 13.97
C GLY A 99 -1.72 -0.20 14.46
N PHE A 100 -2.66 0.36 13.73
CA PHE A 100 -3.24 1.68 14.01
C PHE A 100 -4.74 1.52 14.13
N GLU A 101 -5.36 2.34 14.95
CA GLU A 101 -6.81 2.28 15.14
C GLU A 101 -7.54 3.20 14.14
N PHE A 102 -7.31 2.98 12.86
CA PHE A 102 -7.97 3.79 11.83
C PHE A 102 -9.49 3.67 11.86
N SER A 103 -9.97 2.46 12.08
CA SER A 103 -11.42 2.21 12.08
C SER A 103 -12.10 2.78 13.31
N ALA A 104 -11.37 2.93 14.40
CA ALA A 104 -11.87 3.53 15.63
C ALA A 104 -11.65 5.04 15.65
N ALA A 105 -10.84 5.56 14.75
CA ALA A 105 -10.57 6.98 14.69
C ALA A 105 -11.84 7.72 14.29
N PRO A 106 -12.22 8.76 15.01
CA PRO A 106 -13.27 9.63 14.52
C PRO A 106 -12.86 10.23 13.19
N LYS A 107 -13.81 10.83 12.50
CA LYS A 107 -13.55 11.45 11.21
C LYS A 107 -12.25 12.23 11.22
N PRO A 108 -11.44 12.14 10.15
CA PRO A 108 -10.24 12.95 10.10
C PRO A 108 -10.60 14.41 10.26
N VAL A 109 -10.04 15.01 11.27
CA VAL A 109 -10.13 16.45 11.46
C VAL A 109 -8.96 17.08 10.71
N VAL A 110 -9.03 18.39 10.52
CA VAL A 110 -7.98 19.10 9.78
C VAL A 110 -6.58 18.78 10.33
N GLN A 111 -6.48 18.58 11.64
CA GLN A 111 -5.22 18.24 12.28
C GLN A 111 -4.66 16.90 11.82
N ASP A 112 -5.52 15.93 11.56
CA ASP A 112 -5.08 14.60 11.13
C ASP A 112 -4.51 14.65 9.71
N VAL A 113 -5.01 15.57 8.90
CA VAL A 113 -4.50 15.76 7.54
C VAL A 113 -3.08 16.31 7.57
N TYR A 114 -2.72 17.07 8.60
CA TYR A 114 -1.41 17.69 8.70
C TYR A 114 -0.37 16.87 9.43
N ASN A 115 -0.75 15.81 10.14
CA ASN A 115 0.27 14.93 10.69
C ASN A 115 0.70 13.94 9.59
N ASP A 116 1.92 13.46 9.66
CA ASP A 116 2.49 12.62 8.61
C ASP A 116 1.65 11.39 8.35
N HIS A 117 1.14 10.79 9.41
CA HIS A 117 0.36 9.55 9.32
C HIS A 117 -0.98 9.78 8.62
N GLY A 118 -1.76 10.75 9.09
CA GLY A 118 -3.07 11.06 8.52
C GLY A 118 -2.97 11.54 7.08
N ARG A 119 -1.96 12.35 6.78
CA ARG A 119 -1.75 12.87 5.44
C ARG A 119 -1.38 11.76 4.47
N GLY A 120 -0.53 10.81 4.89
CA GLY A 120 -0.15 9.68 4.04
C GLY A 120 -1.34 8.81 3.69
N VAL A 121 -2.19 8.49 4.66
CA VAL A 121 -3.40 7.70 4.42
C VAL A 121 -4.36 8.45 3.49
N PHE A 122 -4.53 9.74 3.72
CA PHE A 122 -5.37 10.57 2.85
C PHE A 122 -4.87 10.50 1.41
N LEU A 123 -3.56 10.67 1.19
CA LEU A 123 -2.96 10.61 -0.13
C LEU A 123 -3.18 9.24 -0.79
N ILE A 124 -2.98 8.16 -0.05
CA ILE A 124 -3.20 6.82 -0.56
C ILE A 124 -4.64 6.67 -1.06
N ARG A 125 -5.62 7.15 -0.31
CA ARG A 125 -7.01 7.07 -0.70
C ARG A 125 -7.32 7.90 -1.94
N GLN A 126 -6.59 8.98 -2.17
CA GLN A 126 -6.73 9.78 -3.39
C GLN A 126 -6.13 9.08 -4.61
N LEU A 127 -5.06 8.35 -4.42
CA LEU A 127 -4.31 7.72 -5.51
C LEU A 127 -4.88 6.37 -5.92
N MET A 128 -5.42 5.60 -4.98
CA MET A 128 -5.90 4.26 -5.22
C MET A 128 -7.42 4.24 -5.27
N ASP A 129 -7.96 3.22 -5.94
CA ASP A 129 -9.41 3.10 -6.10
C ASP A 129 -10.09 2.53 -4.88
N GLU A 130 -9.41 1.65 -4.16
CA GLU A 130 -9.95 1.04 -2.96
C GLU A 130 -8.82 0.76 -1.98
N VAL A 131 -9.02 1.10 -0.72
CA VAL A 131 -8.02 0.92 0.34
C VAL A 131 -8.70 0.32 1.55
N SER A 132 -8.13 -0.73 2.11
CA SER A 132 -8.62 -1.33 3.34
C SER A 132 -7.47 -1.65 4.28
N PHE A 133 -7.78 -1.67 5.56
CA PHE A 133 -6.81 -1.96 6.61
C PHE A 133 -7.24 -3.19 7.40
N GLU A 134 -6.27 -4.03 7.77
CA GLU A 134 -6.50 -5.19 8.61
C GLU A 134 -5.51 -5.18 9.76
N ARG A 135 -5.83 -5.89 10.84
CA ARG A 135 -5.01 -5.98 12.05
C ARG A 135 -4.67 -4.59 12.60
N GLY A 136 -5.69 -3.73 12.67
CA GLY A 136 -5.51 -2.39 13.20
C GLY A 136 -4.59 -1.51 12.37
N GLY A 137 -4.39 -1.83 11.08
CA GLY A 137 -3.58 -1.02 10.19
C GLY A 137 -2.17 -1.57 9.93
N SER A 138 -1.81 -2.71 10.53
CA SER A 138 -0.51 -3.33 10.21
C SER A 138 -0.52 -4.00 8.84
N ILE A 139 -1.68 -4.20 8.25
CA ILE A 139 -1.84 -4.66 6.88
C ILE A 139 -2.67 -3.63 6.14
N ILE A 140 -2.15 -3.12 5.03
CA ILE A 140 -2.90 -2.26 4.14
C ILE A 140 -3.03 -2.94 2.79
N GLN A 141 -4.24 -2.98 2.26
CA GLN A 141 -4.54 -3.50 0.93
C GLN A 141 -5.01 -2.36 0.05
N MET A 142 -4.37 -2.20 -1.09
CA MET A 142 -4.64 -1.10 -2.01
C MET A 142 -4.91 -1.65 -3.39
N TRP A 143 -6.08 -1.32 -3.94
CA TRP A 143 -6.47 -1.74 -5.28
C TRP A 143 -6.40 -0.57 -6.26
N LYS A 144 -5.90 -0.85 -7.45
CA LYS A 144 -5.96 0.08 -8.58
C LYS A 144 -6.58 -0.65 -9.77
N TYR A 145 -7.71 -0.16 -10.21
CA TYR A 145 -8.47 -0.74 -11.32
C TYR A 145 -8.13 -0.05 -12.68
#